data_932c16a12c27e9226d6481fd48575f24
#
_entry.id   932c16a12c27e9226d6481fd48575f24
#
_cell.length_a   1.000
_cell.length_b   1.000
_cell.length_c   1.000
_cell.angle_alpha   90.00
_cell.angle_beta   90.00
_cell.angle_gamma   90.00
#
_symmetry.space_group_name_H-M   'P 1'
#
loop_
_entity.id
_entity.type
_entity.pdbx_description
1 polymer ?
#
loop_
_entity_poly.entity_id
_entity_poly.type
_entity_poly.pdbx_seq_one_letter_code
_entity_poly.pdbx_strand_id
1 'polypeptide(L)'
;KVWSHITVNNNTVSQNETGHETRNVGSFIRKYFDKFEKETLKQLEIRKSMKIRMRVNMGISQRKTKMLDSGELETTIVTKPFTLVSKEYHTVTKSNVKEVLKEELEMLEAKWESMDDALEASAYYVSSYNSASVDVVSTSPARGSSYIPTPERFSNPKCGLINIKNTDQRCFAYCMKYHQSEQKSKDHRISVLDKIQDKYNYGEMQFPADYEAIRQFEDLNQVCIYIYTYDEGSNQILLDKQGKAEYILNDCIYLLRIEKQDQSHYIYIKKIERLLNLHTHTVDKDKRYCPICQKKL
;
A
#
# COMPACT_ATOMS: atom_id res chain seq x y z
N LYS A 1 -13.70 -8.88 -0.38
CA LYS A 1 -12.24 -9.13 -0.44
C LYS A 1 -11.98 -10.47 0.24
N VAL A 2 -11.46 -11.45 -0.51
CA VAL A 2 -11.02 -12.73 0.07
C VAL A 2 -9.58 -12.55 0.48
N TRP A 3 -9.32 -12.53 1.78
CA TRP A 3 -7.98 -12.55 2.34
C TRP A 3 -7.51 -14.00 2.43
N SER A 4 -6.33 -14.28 1.95
CA SER A 4 -5.65 -15.56 2.20
C SER A 4 -4.23 -15.27 2.69
N HIS A 5 -3.75 -16.16 3.55
CA HIS A 5 -2.40 -16.09 4.08
C HIS A 5 -1.64 -17.34 3.65
N ILE A 6 -0.48 -17.12 3.04
CA ILE A 6 0.48 -18.19 2.80
C ILE A 6 1.41 -18.20 4.01
N THR A 7 1.17 -19.08 4.96
CA THR A 7 1.89 -19.11 6.24
C THR A 7 2.83 -20.30 6.31
N VAL A 8 4.01 -20.04 6.86
CA VAL A 8 4.95 -21.06 7.32
C VAL A 8 5.17 -20.90 8.80
N ASN A 9 5.04 -21.98 9.54
CA ASN A 9 5.25 -21.99 10.99
C ASN A 9 6.65 -22.54 11.27
N ASN A 10 7.34 -21.92 12.18
CA ASN A 10 8.59 -22.44 12.71
C ASN A 10 8.25 -23.37 13.88
N ASN A 11 8.17 -24.66 13.63
CA ASN A 11 7.90 -25.65 14.66
C ASN A 11 9.13 -25.94 15.55
N THR A 12 10.29 -25.36 15.25
CA THR A 12 11.49 -25.47 16.05
C THR A 12 11.63 -24.26 16.94
N VAL A 13 11.20 -24.40 18.17
CA VAL A 13 11.66 -23.54 19.27
C VAL A 13 13.13 -23.88 19.48
N SER A 14 14.03 -23.19 18.83
CA SER A 14 15.44 -23.29 19.18
C SER A 14 15.67 -22.50 20.46
N GLN A 15 15.51 -23.17 21.59
CA GLN A 15 16.14 -22.77 22.85
C GLN A 15 17.65 -22.98 22.69
N ASN A 16 18.33 -22.11 21.97
CA ASN A 16 19.79 -22.08 21.99
C ASN A 16 20.22 -20.92 22.87
N GLU A 17 20.76 -21.28 24.00
CA GLU A 17 21.42 -20.38 24.95
C GLU A 17 22.64 -19.65 24.38
N THR A 18 23.02 -19.93 23.13
CA THR A 18 24.13 -19.28 22.40
C THR A 18 23.56 -18.36 21.32
N GLY A 19 23.26 -17.16 21.73
CA GLY A 19 22.45 -16.14 21.05
C GLY A 19 23.02 -15.47 19.80
N HIS A 20 23.71 -16.13 18.87
CA HIS A 20 24.29 -15.43 17.71
C HIS A 20 23.81 -15.85 16.32
N GLU A 21 23.17 -17.00 16.12
CA GLU A 21 22.86 -17.48 14.77
C GLU A 21 21.45 -17.19 14.23
N THR A 22 20.50 -16.70 15.05
CA THR A 22 19.09 -16.53 14.63
C THR A 22 18.58 -15.10 14.65
N ARG A 23 19.45 -14.11 14.73
CA ARG A 23 19.04 -12.69 14.85
C ARG A 23 18.60 -12.03 13.55
N ASN A 24 18.81 -12.63 12.39
CA ASN A 24 18.49 -12.01 11.11
C ASN A 24 17.14 -12.49 10.57
N VAL A 25 16.16 -11.59 10.53
CA VAL A 25 14.81 -11.84 9.99
C VAL A 25 14.87 -12.31 8.53
N GLY A 26 15.80 -11.77 7.75
CA GLY A 26 16.00 -12.16 6.35
C GLY A 26 16.44 -13.61 6.22
N SER A 27 17.37 -14.07 7.06
CA SER A 27 17.81 -15.47 7.07
C SER A 27 16.66 -16.43 7.41
N PHE A 28 15.77 -16.03 8.30
CA PHE A 28 14.58 -16.81 8.63
C PHE A 28 13.62 -16.91 7.44
N ILE A 29 13.34 -15.81 6.75
CA ILE A 29 12.40 -15.78 5.61
C ILE A 29 12.99 -16.51 4.41
N ARG A 30 14.29 -16.34 4.11
CA ARG A 30 14.95 -16.97 2.95
C ARG A 30 14.81 -18.49 2.94
N LYS A 31 14.74 -19.14 4.10
CA LYS A 31 14.46 -20.59 4.21
C LYS A 31 13.16 -21.01 3.54
N TYR A 32 12.21 -20.09 3.43
CA TYR A 32 10.86 -20.36 2.92
C TYR A 32 10.55 -19.62 1.61
N PHE A 33 11.54 -18.94 1.03
CA PHE A 33 11.33 -18.06 -0.12
C PHE A 33 10.74 -18.81 -1.33
N ASP A 34 11.31 -19.97 -1.67
CA ASP A 34 10.83 -20.81 -2.78
C ASP A 34 9.37 -21.28 -2.54
N LYS A 35 9.03 -21.56 -1.28
CA LYS A 35 7.67 -21.93 -0.91
C LYS A 35 6.71 -20.76 -1.10
N PHE A 36 7.11 -19.56 -0.70
CA PHE A 36 6.32 -18.34 -0.90
C PHE A 36 6.14 -18.04 -2.39
N GLU A 37 7.20 -18.15 -3.18
CA GLU A 37 7.13 -17.97 -4.64
C GLU A 37 6.15 -18.96 -5.27
N LYS A 38 6.31 -20.24 -5.00
CA LYS A 38 5.46 -21.31 -5.54
C LYS A 38 3.98 -21.14 -5.17
N GLU A 39 3.69 -20.88 -3.91
CA GLU A 39 2.31 -20.73 -3.45
C GLU A 39 1.69 -19.41 -3.95
N THR A 40 2.49 -18.34 -4.08
CA THR A 40 2.04 -17.07 -4.66
C THR A 40 1.68 -17.26 -6.14
N LEU A 41 2.49 -17.99 -6.91
CA LEU A 41 2.18 -18.34 -8.29
C LEU A 41 0.88 -19.14 -8.42
N LYS A 42 0.64 -20.14 -7.55
CA LYS A 42 -0.63 -20.87 -7.51
C LYS A 42 -1.83 -19.97 -7.24
N GLN A 43 -1.68 -18.98 -6.33
CA GLN A 43 -2.74 -18.03 -6.07
C GLN A 43 -3.03 -17.15 -7.30
N LEU A 44 -2.01 -16.81 -8.10
CA LEU A 44 -2.17 -16.06 -9.35
C LEU A 44 -2.83 -16.87 -10.48
N GLU A 45 -2.78 -18.20 -10.43
CA GLU A 45 -3.54 -19.04 -11.35
C GLU A 45 -5.05 -18.92 -11.14
N ILE A 46 -5.43 -18.78 -9.87
CA ILE A 46 -6.84 -18.64 -9.47
C ILE A 46 -7.30 -17.18 -9.61
N ARG A 47 -6.39 -16.22 -9.35
CA ARG A 47 -6.67 -14.78 -9.32
C ARG A 47 -5.91 -14.08 -10.43
N LYS A 48 -6.61 -13.34 -11.26
CA LYS A 48 -5.98 -12.60 -12.39
C LYS A 48 -5.00 -11.51 -11.92
N SER A 49 -5.26 -10.92 -10.76
CA SER A 49 -4.41 -9.89 -10.14
C SER A 49 -4.55 -9.97 -8.62
N MET A 50 -3.45 -9.73 -7.94
CA MET A 50 -3.43 -9.67 -6.48
C MET A 50 -2.33 -8.74 -5.98
N LYS A 51 -2.46 -8.32 -4.72
CA LYS A 51 -1.42 -7.61 -3.99
C LYS A 51 -0.93 -8.47 -2.85
N ILE A 52 0.35 -8.37 -2.56
CA ILE A 52 0.98 -9.09 -1.45
C ILE A 52 1.72 -8.13 -0.53
N ARG A 53 1.92 -8.55 0.71
CA ARG A 53 2.91 -8.02 1.63
C ARG A 53 3.43 -9.14 2.53
N MET A 54 4.64 -9.00 3.03
CA MET A 54 5.21 -9.96 3.96
C MET A 54 4.99 -9.57 5.42
N ARG A 55 4.91 -10.60 6.26
CA ARG A 55 4.76 -10.48 7.70
C ARG A 55 5.60 -11.55 8.40
N VAL A 56 6.19 -11.17 9.54
CA VAL A 56 6.88 -12.10 10.46
C VAL A 56 6.32 -11.91 11.85
N ASN A 57 5.90 -13.00 12.48
CA ASN A 57 5.51 -13.03 13.87
C ASN A 57 6.67 -13.60 14.71
N MET A 58 7.03 -12.92 15.76
CA MET A 58 8.16 -13.26 16.62
C MET A 58 7.83 -13.02 18.08
N GLY A 59 8.62 -13.61 18.96
CA GLY A 59 8.64 -13.30 20.38
C GLY A 59 9.80 -12.35 20.69
N ILE A 60 9.51 -11.26 21.38
CA ILE A 60 10.52 -10.38 21.96
C ILE A 60 10.52 -10.54 23.47
N SER A 61 11.70 -10.66 24.07
CA SER A 61 11.87 -10.91 25.49
C SER A 61 12.73 -9.85 26.14
N GLN A 62 12.42 -9.56 27.41
CA GLN A 62 13.18 -8.67 28.26
C GLN A 62 13.54 -9.40 29.54
N ARG A 63 14.82 -9.32 29.96
CA ARG A 63 15.24 -9.78 31.28
C ARG A 63 14.98 -8.66 32.31
N LYS A 64 14.24 -8.97 33.36
CA LYS A 64 14.01 -8.09 34.51
C LYS A 64 14.65 -8.71 35.75
N THR A 65 15.60 -8.01 36.34
CA THR A 65 16.25 -8.44 37.55
C THR A 65 15.73 -7.59 38.71
N LYS A 66 15.24 -8.23 39.76
CA LYS A 66 14.79 -7.59 41.00
C LYS A 66 15.61 -8.13 42.16
N MET A 67 16.07 -7.26 43.03
CA MET A 67 16.69 -7.67 44.28
C MET A 67 15.59 -7.98 45.29
N LEU A 68 15.66 -9.16 45.90
CA LEU A 68 14.77 -9.62 46.96
C LEU A 68 15.22 -9.03 48.30
N ASP A 69 14.33 -9.02 49.27
CA ASP A 69 14.64 -8.56 50.64
C ASP A 69 15.73 -9.42 51.30
N SER A 70 15.95 -10.64 50.81
CA SER A 70 17.06 -11.51 51.18
C SER A 70 18.44 -11.09 50.65
N GLY A 71 18.53 -10.10 49.76
CA GLY A 71 19.73 -9.70 49.04
C GLY A 71 20.04 -10.55 47.80
N GLU A 72 19.22 -11.54 47.47
CA GLU A 72 19.35 -12.36 46.29
C GLU A 72 18.74 -11.68 45.08
N LEU A 73 19.31 -11.94 43.88
CA LEU A 73 18.81 -11.40 42.61
C LEU A 73 17.87 -12.42 41.94
N GLU A 74 16.61 -12.05 41.83
CA GLU A 74 15.63 -12.81 41.05
C GLU A 74 15.59 -12.26 39.62
N THR A 75 15.81 -13.12 38.60
CA THR A 75 15.72 -12.74 37.18
C THR A 75 14.49 -13.40 36.55
N THR A 76 13.60 -12.56 36.05
CA THR A 76 12.41 -12.98 35.30
C THR A 76 12.53 -12.62 33.83
N ILE A 77 12.12 -13.53 32.95
CA ILE A 77 12.05 -13.26 31.50
C ILE A 77 10.59 -13.01 31.14
N VAL A 78 10.34 -11.84 30.55
CA VAL A 78 9.00 -11.47 30.08
C VAL A 78 9.01 -11.45 28.56
N THR A 79 8.25 -12.37 27.95
CA THR A 79 8.11 -12.46 26.48
C THR A 79 6.80 -11.85 26.02
N LYS A 80 6.85 -11.08 24.94
CA LYS A 80 5.69 -10.47 24.27
C LYS A 80 5.66 -10.86 22.80
N PRO A 81 4.47 -11.10 22.23
CA PRO A 81 4.35 -11.28 20.79
C PRO A 81 4.62 -9.94 20.08
N PHE A 82 5.32 -10.03 18.97
CA PHE A 82 5.61 -8.91 18.10
C PHE A 82 5.39 -9.30 16.63
N THR A 83 4.89 -8.38 15.83
CA THR A 83 4.66 -8.60 14.40
C THR A 83 5.38 -7.53 13.59
N LEU A 84 6.31 -7.95 12.75
CA LEU A 84 6.95 -7.12 11.75
C LEU A 84 6.22 -7.29 10.43
N VAL A 85 5.91 -6.19 9.75
CA VAL A 85 5.17 -6.18 8.48
C VAL A 85 5.87 -5.27 7.50
N SER A 86 6.04 -5.67 6.26
CA SER A 86 6.44 -4.78 5.17
C SER A 86 5.40 -3.66 5.02
N LYS A 87 5.82 -2.49 4.57
CA LYS A 87 5.06 -1.26 4.76
C LYS A 87 3.76 -1.20 3.94
N GLU A 88 3.78 -1.71 2.72
CA GLU A 88 2.70 -1.57 1.74
C GLU A 88 2.36 -2.89 1.05
N TYR A 89 1.24 -2.91 0.35
CA TYR A 89 0.86 -4.03 -0.50
C TYR A 89 1.34 -3.79 -1.93
N HIS A 90 2.17 -4.69 -2.46
CA HIS A 90 2.67 -4.62 -3.83
C HIS A 90 1.84 -5.46 -4.77
N THR A 91 1.56 -4.90 -5.95
CA THR A 91 0.85 -5.62 -7.02
C THR A 91 1.76 -6.68 -7.62
N VAL A 92 1.23 -7.89 -7.74
CA VAL A 92 1.96 -9.07 -8.23
C VAL A 92 1.30 -9.61 -9.48
N THR A 93 2.13 -9.92 -10.46
CA THR A 93 1.80 -10.64 -11.69
C THR A 93 2.69 -11.87 -11.82
N LYS A 94 2.37 -12.78 -12.75
CA LYS A 94 3.19 -13.98 -12.97
C LYS A 94 4.64 -13.65 -13.38
N SER A 95 4.86 -12.51 -14.03
CA SER A 95 6.17 -12.09 -14.51
C SER A 95 7.05 -11.44 -13.44
N ASN A 96 6.48 -10.87 -12.37
CA ASN A 96 7.23 -10.11 -11.36
C ASN A 96 7.18 -10.70 -9.94
N VAL A 97 6.60 -11.89 -9.73
CA VAL A 97 6.45 -12.51 -8.40
C VAL A 97 7.75 -12.52 -7.62
N LYS A 98 8.81 -13.00 -8.26
CA LYS A 98 10.11 -13.19 -7.60
C LYS A 98 10.75 -11.87 -7.20
N GLU A 99 10.64 -10.86 -8.06
CA GLU A 99 11.15 -9.51 -7.83
C GLU A 99 10.41 -8.86 -6.67
N VAL A 100 9.08 -8.87 -6.72
CA VAL A 100 8.25 -8.29 -5.66
C VAL A 100 8.49 -8.98 -4.31
N LEU A 101 8.62 -10.30 -4.27
CA LEU A 101 8.94 -11.01 -3.03
C LEU A 101 10.32 -10.63 -2.48
N LYS A 102 11.31 -10.35 -3.35
CA LYS A 102 12.62 -9.84 -2.92
C LYS A 102 12.52 -8.42 -2.35
N GLU A 103 11.79 -7.53 -3.03
CA GLU A 103 11.56 -6.16 -2.56
C GLU A 103 10.86 -6.16 -1.19
N GLU A 104 9.86 -7.03 -1.00
CA GLU A 104 9.18 -7.21 0.29
C GLU A 104 10.14 -7.68 1.40
N LEU A 105 11.06 -8.60 1.06
CA LEU A 105 12.07 -9.08 1.98
C LEU A 105 13.06 -7.97 2.35
N GLU A 106 13.58 -7.24 1.37
CA GLU A 106 14.51 -6.12 1.58
C GLU A 106 13.87 -5.03 2.47
N MET A 107 12.59 -4.72 2.24
CA MET A 107 11.85 -3.78 3.10
C MET A 107 11.71 -4.29 4.55
N LEU A 108 11.48 -5.58 4.74
CA LEU A 108 11.44 -6.17 6.08
C LEU A 108 12.81 -6.14 6.76
N GLU A 109 13.89 -6.41 6.02
CA GLU A 109 15.26 -6.36 6.53
C GLU A 109 15.64 -4.93 6.94
N ALA A 110 15.41 -3.94 6.08
CA ALA A 110 15.68 -2.54 6.40
C ALA A 110 14.88 -2.04 7.62
N LYS A 111 13.62 -2.48 7.72
CA LYS A 111 12.78 -2.14 8.86
C LYS A 111 13.24 -2.85 10.13
N TRP A 112 13.73 -4.07 10.00
CA TRP A 112 14.30 -4.83 11.10
C TRP A 112 15.57 -4.15 11.64
N GLU A 113 16.50 -3.76 10.80
CA GLU A 113 17.74 -3.08 11.19
C GLU A 113 17.42 -1.81 12.01
N SER A 114 16.50 -0.98 11.52
CA SER A 114 16.05 0.23 12.24
C SER A 114 15.39 -0.07 13.59
N MET A 115 14.83 -1.27 13.77
CA MET A 115 14.11 -1.65 14.97
C MET A 115 15.02 -2.38 15.97
N ASP A 116 16.00 -3.14 15.49
CA ASP A 116 16.93 -3.92 16.34
C ASP A 116 17.70 -3.00 17.29
N ASP A 117 18.20 -1.87 16.77
CA ASP A 117 18.83 -0.82 17.59
C ASP A 117 17.92 -0.31 18.70
N ALA A 118 16.62 -0.10 18.37
CA ALA A 118 15.64 0.38 19.34
C ALA A 118 15.28 -0.68 20.39
N LEU A 119 15.26 -1.96 20.00
CA LEU A 119 15.04 -3.07 20.93
C LEU A 119 16.23 -3.23 21.89
N GLU A 120 17.46 -3.17 21.39
CA GLU A 120 18.67 -3.22 22.21
C GLU A 120 18.70 -2.07 23.22
N ALA A 121 18.40 -0.84 22.79
CA ALA A 121 18.31 0.33 23.68
C ALA A 121 17.26 0.18 24.79
N SER A 122 16.22 -0.65 24.55
CA SER A 122 15.14 -0.93 25.50
C SER A 122 15.34 -2.23 26.27
N ALA A 123 16.53 -2.86 26.17
CA ALA A 123 16.86 -4.16 26.78
C ALA A 123 15.93 -5.31 26.34
N TYR A 124 15.32 -5.21 25.16
CA TYR A 124 14.59 -6.29 24.50
C TYR A 124 15.49 -7.02 23.51
N TYR A 125 15.21 -8.30 23.31
CA TYR A 125 15.86 -9.13 22.28
C TYR A 125 14.83 -10.06 21.64
N VAL A 126 15.10 -10.51 20.42
CA VAL A 126 14.27 -11.53 19.78
C VAL A 126 14.57 -12.88 20.40
N SER A 127 13.54 -13.49 20.97
CA SER A 127 13.66 -14.83 21.57
C SER A 127 13.18 -15.95 20.66
N SER A 128 12.31 -15.65 19.69
CA SER A 128 11.81 -16.65 18.75
C SER A 128 11.28 -16.02 17.46
N TYR A 129 11.43 -16.72 16.33
CA TYR A 129 10.66 -16.51 15.12
C TYR A 129 9.55 -17.57 15.06
N ASN A 130 8.29 -17.15 15.15
CA ASN A 130 7.17 -18.06 15.27
C ASN A 130 6.62 -18.46 13.89
N SER A 131 6.41 -17.49 13.02
CA SER A 131 5.91 -17.72 11.67
C SER A 131 6.30 -16.60 10.72
N ALA A 132 6.39 -16.93 9.44
CA ALA A 132 6.38 -15.96 8.37
C ALA A 132 5.16 -16.18 7.47
N SER A 133 4.62 -15.11 6.91
CA SER A 133 3.49 -15.21 5.99
C SER A 133 3.55 -14.16 4.89
N VAL A 134 2.99 -14.53 3.74
CA VAL A 134 2.65 -13.60 2.68
C VAL A 134 1.13 -13.38 2.75
N ASP A 135 0.74 -12.17 3.09
CA ASP A 135 -0.66 -11.76 3.05
C ASP A 135 -1.05 -11.50 1.60
N VAL A 136 -2.10 -12.14 1.13
CA VAL A 136 -2.58 -12.03 -0.24
C VAL A 136 -3.93 -11.34 -0.26
N VAL A 137 -4.03 -10.26 -1.02
CA VAL A 137 -5.28 -9.54 -1.27
C VAL A 137 -5.63 -9.69 -2.74
N SER A 138 -6.78 -10.29 -3.02
CA SER A 138 -7.31 -10.32 -4.38
C SER A 138 -7.66 -8.90 -4.80
N THR A 139 -7.07 -8.44 -5.88
CA THR A 139 -7.48 -7.20 -6.54
C THR A 139 -8.22 -7.57 -7.80
N SER A 140 -9.37 -6.96 -8.02
CA SER A 140 -9.90 -6.90 -9.39
C SER A 140 -8.88 -6.12 -10.20
N PRO A 141 -8.57 -6.54 -11.45
CA PRO A 141 -7.74 -5.72 -12.33
C PRO A 141 -8.27 -4.29 -12.27
N ALA A 142 -7.38 -3.35 -12.01
CA ALA A 142 -7.76 -1.95 -11.92
C ALA A 142 -8.17 -1.47 -13.32
N ARG A 143 -9.43 -1.71 -13.67
CA ARG A 143 -10.03 -1.25 -14.91
C ARG A 143 -11.10 -0.25 -14.53
N GLY A 144 -10.79 1.04 -14.72
CA GLY A 144 -11.79 2.09 -14.57
C GLY A 144 -12.91 1.87 -15.56
N SER A 145 -14.09 1.52 -15.08
CA SER A 145 -15.28 1.31 -15.89
C SER A 145 -16.26 2.49 -15.77
N SER A 146 -17.52 2.24 -16.00
CA SER A 146 -18.59 3.22 -15.90
C SER A 146 -18.76 3.80 -14.48
N TYR A 147 -19.50 4.89 -14.39
CA TYR A 147 -19.73 5.65 -13.17
C TYR A 147 -20.17 4.81 -11.97
N ILE A 148 -19.50 5.01 -10.85
CA ILE A 148 -19.87 4.52 -9.53
C ILE A 148 -20.14 5.74 -8.64
N PRO A 149 -21.27 5.79 -7.90
CA PRO A 149 -21.56 6.89 -6.98
C PRO A 149 -20.47 7.05 -5.93
N THR A 150 -20.16 8.30 -5.59
CA THR A 150 -19.21 8.59 -4.50
C THR A 150 -19.70 7.97 -3.20
N PRO A 151 -18.86 7.25 -2.44
CA PRO A 151 -19.23 6.73 -1.13
C PRO A 151 -19.78 7.85 -0.23
N GLU A 152 -20.77 7.54 0.59
CA GLU A 152 -21.50 8.53 1.43
C GLU A 152 -20.54 9.36 2.29
N ARG A 153 -19.50 8.73 2.82
CA ARG A 153 -18.46 9.41 3.59
C ARG A 153 -17.83 10.60 2.86
N PHE A 154 -17.72 10.53 1.54
CA PHE A 154 -17.09 11.55 0.69
C PHE A 154 -18.12 12.40 -0.07
N SER A 155 -19.40 12.30 0.27
CA SER A 155 -20.48 13.05 -0.38
C SER A 155 -20.39 14.56 -0.14
N ASN A 156 -19.66 14.98 0.90
CA ASN A 156 -19.46 16.39 1.19
C ASN A 156 -18.59 17.05 0.10
N PRO A 157 -19.05 18.08 -0.61
CA PRO A 157 -18.28 18.77 -1.65
C PRO A 157 -16.95 19.36 -1.17
N LYS A 158 -16.77 19.55 0.15
CA LYS A 158 -15.52 20.03 0.75
C LYS A 158 -14.40 18.99 0.69
N CYS A 159 -14.69 17.72 0.41
CA CYS A 159 -13.70 16.65 0.24
C CYS A 159 -12.74 16.91 -0.93
N GLY A 160 -13.13 17.76 -1.87
CA GLY A 160 -12.30 18.06 -3.04
C GLY A 160 -12.27 16.94 -4.08
N LEU A 161 -13.27 16.09 -4.11
CA LEU A 161 -13.45 15.04 -5.12
C LEU A 161 -14.33 15.53 -6.26
N ILE A 162 -13.95 15.17 -7.47
CA ILE A 162 -14.72 15.41 -8.69
C ILE A 162 -15.02 14.06 -9.31
N ASN A 163 -16.26 13.61 -9.14
CA ASN A 163 -16.74 12.34 -9.68
C ASN A 163 -17.50 12.59 -10.98
N ILE A 164 -16.86 12.25 -12.11
CA ILE A 164 -17.39 12.49 -13.46
C ILE A 164 -18.35 11.35 -13.83
N LYS A 165 -19.59 11.70 -14.17
CA LYS A 165 -20.64 10.72 -14.52
C LYS A 165 -20.51 10.28 -15.96
N ASN A 166 -19.67 9.29 -16.23
CA ASN A 166 -19.53 8.67 -17.55
C ASN A 166 -20.40 7.41 -17.69
N THR A 167 -20.76 7.09 -18.91
CA THR A 167 -21.51 5.87 -19.28
C THR A 167 -20.65 4.86 -20.03
N ASP A 168 -19.41 5.24 -20.34
CA ASP A 168 -18.41 4.44 -21.03
C ASP A 168 -17.29 4.01 -20.07
N GLN A 169 -16.24 3.42 -20.61
CA GLN A 169 -15.10 2.92 -19.81
C GLN A 169 -13.95 3.94 -19.70
N ARG A 170 -14.19 5.22 -20.06
CA ARG A 170 -13.17 6.25 -20.21
C ARG A 170 -13.02 7.18 -18.99
N CYS A 171 -13.41 6.75 -17.80
CA CYS A 171 -13.34 7.59 -16.58
C CYS A 171 -11.92 8.16 -16.33
N PHE A 172 -10.85 7.41 -16.63
CA PHE A 172 -9.49 7.91 -16.56
C PHE A 172 -9.26 9.10 -17.49
N ALA A 173 -9.63 8.96 -18.78
CA ALA A 173 -9.46 10.03 -19.75
C ALA A 173 -10.26 11.29 -19.37
N TYR A 174 -11.46 11.13 -18.83
CA TYR A 174 -12.25 12.27 -18.34
C TYR A 174 -11.60 12.96 -17.12
N CYS A 175 -10.97 12.20 -16.23
CA CYS A 175 -10.17 12.79 -15.18
C CYS A 175 -9.00 13.62 -15.72
N MET A 176 -8.31 13.15 -16.75
CA MET A 176 -7.22 13.87 -17.42
C MET A 176 -7.73 15.14 -18.12
N LYS A 177 -8.84 15.05 -18.85
CA LYS A 177 -9.49 16.23 -19.46
C LYS A 177 -9.91 17.25 -18.42
N TYR A 178 -10.46 16.80 -17.28
CA TYR A 178 -10.80 17.70 -16.19
C TYR A 178 -9.57 18.38 -15.59
N HIS A 179 -8.50 17.62 -15.36
CA HIS A 179 -7.23 18.15 -14.87
C HIS A 179 -6.66 19.22 -15.81
N GLN A 180 -6.65 18.92 -17.10
CA GLN A 180 -6.20 19.84 -18.15
C GLN A 180 -7.05 21.11 -18.27
N SER A 181 -8.36 21.02 -18.05
CA SER A 181 -9.28 22.18 -18.11
C SER A 181 -8.98 23.20 -17.01
N GLU A 182 -8.01 22.87 -16.22
CA GLU A 182 -7.56 23.62 -15.09
C GLU A 182 -8.68 24.25 -14.34
N GLN A 183 -9.27 23.57 -13.48
CA GLN A 183 -9.74 24.31 -12.32
C GLN A 183 -10.55 25.60 -12.64
N LYS A 184 -10.51 26.09 -13.88
CA LYS A 184 -11.24 27.28 -14.37
C LYS A 184 -12.72 26.96 -14.57
N SER A 185 -13.01 25.74 -15.04
CA SER A 185 -14.40 25.30 -15.16
C SER A 185 -14.78 24.53 -13.90
N LYS A 186 -15.84 24.96 -13.22
CA LYS A 186 -16.49 24.17 -12.18
C LYS A 186 -17.33 23.03 -12.78
N ASP A 187 -17.45 23.02 -14.09
CA ASP A 187 -18.27 22.10 -14.84
C ASP A 187 -17.50 20.85 -15.24
N HIS A 188 -17.89 19.73 -14.70
CA HIS A 188 -17.31 18.41 -14.93
C HIS A 188 -18.26 17.49 -15.72
N ARG A 189 -19.26 18.07 -16.40
CA ARG A 189 -20.14 17.29 -17.29
C ARG A 189 -19.39 16.84 -18.52
N ILE A 190 -19.63 15.61 -18.97
CA ILE A 190 -18.99 15.04 -20.15
C ILE A 190 -19.17 15.93 -21.37
N SER A 191 -20.38 16.47 -21.60
CA SER A 191 -20.67 17.36 -22.71
C SER A 191 -19.80 18.62 -22.77
N VAL A 192 -19.21 19.02 -21.67
CA VAL A 192 -18.25 20.12 -21.57
C VAL A 192 -16.83 19.60 -21.76
N LEU A 193 -16.49 18.48 -21.12
CA LEU A 193 -15.16 17.88 -21.20
C LEU A 193 -14.84 17.38 -22.63
N ASP A 194 -15.84 16.90 -23.37
CA ASP A 194 -15.65 16.44 -24.75
C ASP A 194 -15.30 17.56 -25.72
N LYS A 195 -15.66 18.80 -25.39
CA LYS A 195 -15.29 19.98 -26.20
C LYS A 195 -13.85 20.43 -25.98
N ILE A 196 -13.18 19.91 -24.95
CA ILE A 196 -11.80 20.25 -24.65
C ILE A 196 -10.89 19.45 -25.58
N GLN A 197 -10.06 20.14 -26.32
CA GLN A 197 -8.99 19.50 -27.09
C GLN A 197 -8.00 18.88 -26.10
N ASP A 198 -7.78 17.58 -26.22
CA ASP A 198 -6.93 16.86 -25.30
C ASP A 198 -5.44 17.19 -25.56
N LYS A 199 -4.73 17.62 -24.53
CA LYS A 199 -3.29 17.89 -24.58
C LYS A 199 -2.44 16.64 -24.34
N TYR A 200 -3.06 15.57 -23.82
CA TYR A 200 -2.36 14.38 -23.42
C TYR A 200 -2.28 13.37 -24.56
N ASN A 201 -1.14 12.71 -24.65
CA ASN A 201 -0.91 11.58 -25.55
C ASN A 201 -1.25 10.28 -24.81
N TYR A 202 -2.26 9.56 -25.26
CA TYR A 202 -2.66 8.27 -24.70
C TYR A 202 -1.94 7.08 -25.35
N GLY A 203 -1.20 7.30 -26.44
CA GLY A 203 -0.57 6.23 -27.19
C GLY A 203 -1.59 5.18 -27.63
N GLU A 204 -1.28 3.91 -27.38
CA GLU A 204 -2.16 2.77 -27.67
C GLU A 204 -3.02 2.34 -26.47
N MET A 205 -3.25 3.24 -25.50
CA MET A 205 -3.99 2.95 -24.29
C MET A 205 -5.38 2.38 -24.59
N GLN A 206 -5.61 1.17 -24.07
CA GLN A 206 -6.92 0.55 -24.12
C GLN A 206 -7.74 0.98 -22.89
N PHE A 207 -9.05 1.16 -23.08
CA PHE A 207 -9.98 1.44 -21.98
C PHE A 207 -10.85 0.22 -21.68
N PRO A 208 -11.10 -0.05 -20.43
CA PRO A 208 -10.76 0.71 -19.21
C PRO A 208 -9.25 0.64 -18.90
N ALA A 209 -8.67 1.81 -18.55
CA ALA A 209 -7.26 1.94 -18.24
C ALA A 209 -6.86 1.14 -16.99
N ASP A 210 -5.85 0.29 -17.12
CA ASP A 210 -5.20 -0.38 -16.02
C ASP A 210 -3.93 0.35 -15.57
N TYR A 211 -3.25 -0.15 -14.55
CA TYR A 211 -2.07 0.53 -14.01
C TYR A 211 -0.87 0.51 -14.95
N GLU A 212 -0.74 -0.51 -15.77
CA GLU A 212 0.33 -0.57 -16.75
C GLU A 212 0.13 0.49 -17.85
N ALA A 213 -1.08 0.59 -18.38
CA ALA A 213 -1.44 1.65 -19.33
C ALA A 213 -1.25 3.06 -18.72
N ILE A 214 -1.57 3.22 -17.41
CA ILE A 214 -1.34 4.50 -16.73
C ILE A 214 0.15 4.79 -16.55
N ARG A 215 1.01 3.80 -16.31
CA ARG A 215 2.46 3.99 -16.25
C ARG A 215 3.05 4.42 -17.58
N GLN A 216 2.58 3.81 -18.69
CA GLN A 216 2.97 4.23 -20.04
C GLN A 216 2.49 5.65 -20.36
N PHE A 217 1.29 6.01 -19.90
CA PHE A 217 0.77 7.37 -20.02
C PHE A 217 1.62 8.39 -19.25
N GLU A 218 2.10 8.05 -18.05
CA GLU A 218 3.04 8.90 -17.30
C GLU A 218 4.30 9.19 -18.10
N ASP A 219 4.88 8.18 -18.75
CA ASP A 219 6.08 8.33 -19.58
C ASP A 219 5.84 9.19 -20.81
N LEU A 220 4.75 8.94 -21.53
CA LEU A 220 4.41 9.69 -22.74
C LEU A 220 4.15 11.17 -22.46
N ASN A 221 3.69 11.51 -21.26
CA ASN A 221 3.29 12.86 -20.92
C ASN A 221 4.16 13.53 -19.84
N GLN A 222 5.15 12.80 -19.29
CA GLN A 222 6.04 13.27 -18.20
C GLN A 222 5.26 13.83 -16.99
N VAL A 223 4.19 13.14 -16.62
CA VAL A 223 3.34 13.48 -15.47
C VAL A 223 3.44 12.42 -14.38
N CYS A 224 3.14 12.79 -13.15
CA CYS A 224 3.20 11.91 -11.99
C CYS A 224 1.78 11.61 -11.50
N ILE A 225 1.32 10.37 -11.55
CA ILE A 225 -0.06 10.01 -11.20
C ILE A 225 -0.11 9.11 -9.96
N TYR A 226 -0.68 9.65 -8.88
CA TYR A 226 -0.95 8.92 -7.65
C TYR A 226 -2.39 8.40 -7.66
N ILE A 227 -2.56 7.11 -7.35
CA ILE A 227 -3.89 6.51 -7.25
C ILE A 227 -4.09 6.00 -5.82
N TYR A 228 -5.11 6.51 -5.19
CA TYR A 228 -5.57 6.06 -3.89
C TYR A 228 -6.78 5.14 -4.05
N THR A 229 -6.99 4.26 -3.10
CA THR A 229 -8.20 3.44 -3.00
C THR A 229 -8.87 3.64 -1.65
N TYR A 230 -10.19 3.56 -1.62
CA TYR A 230 -10.95 3.57 -0.39
C TYR A 230 -11.33 2.14 -0.01
N ASP A 231 -10.90 1.71 1.16
CA ASP A 231 -11.30 0.44 1.75
C ASP A 231 -12.47 0.64 2.72
N GLU A 232 -13.68 0.27 2.29
CA GLU A 232 -14.88 0.40 3.11
C GLU A 232 -14.79 -0.42 4.40
N GLY A 233 -14.12 -1.59 4.37
CA GLY A 233 -14.00 -2.48 5.52
C GLY A 233 -13.17 -1.91 6.66
N SER A 234 -12.05 -1.28 6.36
CA SER A 234 -11.19 -0.59 7.33
C SER A 234 -11.50 0.90 7.45
N ASN A 235 -12.39 1.42 6.59
CA ASN A 235 -12.72 2.83 6.48
C ASN A 235 -11.47 3.71 6.22
N GLN A 236 -10.50 3.20 5.46
CA GLN A 236 -9.21 3.87 5.20
C GLN A 236 -9.02 4.21 3.73
N ILE A 237 -8.29 5.30 3.50
CA ILE A 237 -7.76 5.65 2.20
C ILE A 237 -6.31 5.16 2.16
N LEU A 238 -6.02 4.33 1.18
CA LEU A 238 -4.71 3.69 1.00
C LEU A 238 -4.12 4.15 -0.32
N LEU A 239 -2.80 4.37 -0.36
CA LEU A 239 -2.11 4.55 -1.63
C LEU A 239 -2.08 3.22 -2.37
N ASP A 240 -2.58 3.22 -3.59
CA ASP A 240 -2.73 2.03 -4.41
C ASP A 240 -1.69 1.95 -5.53
N LYS A 241 -1.38 3.11 -6.15
CA LYS A 241 -0.31 3.27 -7.12
C LYS A 241 0.45 4.57 -6.83
N GLN A 242 1.75 4.45 -6.65
CA GLN A 242 2.65 5.59 -6.54
C GLN A 242 2.95 6.17 -7.93
N GLY A 243 3.02 7.49 -8.01
CA GLY A 243 3.46 8.19 -9.20
C GLY A 243 4.96 7.99 -9.45
N LYS A 244 5.40 8.18 -10.69
CA LYS A 244 6.82 8.08 -11.03
C LYS A 244 7.61 9.22 -10.39
N ALA A 245 8.65 8.86 -9.63
CA ALA A 245 9.50 9.83 -8.91
C ALA A 245 10.20 10.81 -9.85
N GLU A 246 10.53 10.37 -11.07
CA GLU A 246 11.17 11.18 -12.10
C GLU A 246 10.35 12.41 -12.50
N TYR A 247 9.01 12.31 -12.43
CA TYR A 247 8.10 13.39 -12.86
C TYR A 247 7.45 14.12 -11.69
N ILE A 248 7.89 13.89 -10.45
CA ILE A 248 7.26 14.46 -9.26
C ILE A 248 7.33 16.00 -9.20
N LEU A 249 8.33 16.60 -9.85
CA LEU A 249 8.49 18.03 -9.93
C LEU A 249 7.69 18.69 -11.07
N ASN A 250 7.09 17.87 -11.95
CA ASN A 250 6.32 18.37 -13.08
C ASN A 250 4.87 18.63 -12.65
N ASP A 251 3.99 17.69 -12.97
CA ASP A 251 2.56 17.81 -12.70
C ASP A 251 2.07 16.56 -11.97
N CYS A 252 1.67 16.73 -10.70
CA CYS A 252 1.18 15.64 -9.88
C CYS A 252 -0.35 15.56 -9.94
N ILE A 253 -0.84 14.46 -10.47
CA ILE A 253 -2.27 14.18 -10.63
C ILE A 253 -2.68 13.14 -9.59
N TYR A 254 -3.77 13.41 -8.88
CA TYR A 254 -4.26 12.54 -7.84
C TYR A 254 -5.64 11.97 -8.19
N LEU A 255 -5.77 10.66 -8.12
CA LEU A 255 -7.01 9.94 -8.40
C LEU A 255 -7.42 9.08 -7.20
N LEU A 256 -8.72 8.99 -6.95
CA LEU A 256 -9.31 8.02 -6.04
C LEU A 256 -9.97 6.92 -6.87
N ARG A 257 -9.54 5.69 -6.70
CA ARG A 257 -10.20 4.52 -7.24
C ARG A 257 -11.21 3.97 -6.24
N ILE A 258 -12.44 3.84 -6.67
CA ILE A 258 -13.50 3.18 -5.92
C ILE A 258 -13.93 1.92 -6.65
N GLU A 259 -14.34 0.92 -5.88
CA GLU A 259 -14.78 -0.38 -6.40
C GLU A 259 -16.19 -0.69 -5.90
N LYS A 260 -16.99 -1.27 -6.79
CA LYS A 260 -18.30 -1.83 -6.42
C LYS A 260 -18.53 -3.08 -7.26
N GLN A 261 -18.71 -4.20 -6.60
CA GLN A 261 -18.77 -5.52 -7.24
C GLN A 261 -17.50 -5.73 -8.11
N ASP A 262 -17.66 -6.01 -9.41
CA ASP A 262 -16.56 -6.22 -10.36
C ASP A 262 -16.19 -4.98 -11.16
N GLN A 263 -16.71 -3.82 -10.79
CA GLN A 263 -16.45 -2.54 -11.45
C GLN A 263 -15.56 -1.65 -10.58
N SER A 264 -14.72 -0.88 -11.23
CA SER A 264 -13.94 0.17 -10.59
C SER A 264 -14.09 1.49 -11.35
N HIS A 265 -13.91 2.60 -10.66
CA HIS A 265 -14.07 3.92 -11.22
C HIS A 265 -13.02 4.88 -10.67
N TYR A 266 -12.47 5.74 -11.53
CA TYR A 266 -11.54 6.79 -11.14
C TYR A 266 -12.29 8.09 -10.90
N ILE A 267 -12.03 8.68 -9.74
CA ILE A 267 -12.52 10.00 -9.31
C ILE A 267 -11.32 10.93 -9.24
N TYR A 268 -11.42 12.12 -9.80
CA TYR A 268 -10.36 13.11 -9.71
C TYR A 268 -10.29 13.74 -8.32
N ILE A 269 -9.09 13.83 -7.74
CA ILE A 269 -8.84 14.48 -6.45
C ILE A 269 -8.28 15.88 -6.72
N LYS A 270 -9.08 16.91 -6.46
CA LYS A 270 -8.68 18.30 -6.65
C LYS A 270 -7.69 18.79 -5.59
N LYS A 271 -7.80 18.31 -4.37
CA LYS A 271 -6.92 18.64 -3.24
C LYS A 271 -6.77 17.42 -2.34
N ILE A 272 -5.62 16.77 -2.43
CA ILE A 272 -5.32 15.57 -1.67
C ILE A 272 -5.33 15.81 -0.16
N GLU A 273 -4.89 16.98 0.29
CA GLU A 273 -4.86 17.33 1.71
C GLU A 273 -6.27 17.32 2.31
N ARG A 274 -7.28 17.77 1.54
CA ARG A 274 -8.68 17.75 2.00
C ARG A 274 -9.21 16.34 2.15
N LEU A 275 -8.89 15.47 1.21
CA LEU A 275 -9.29 14.08 1.25
C LEU A 275 -8.67 13.36 2.45
N LEU A 276 -7.38 13.54 2.70
CA LEU A 276 -6.64 12.90 3.79
C LEU A 276 -6.96 13.52 5.16
N ASN A 277 -7.28 14.80 5.24
CA ASN A 277 -7.68 15.46 6.50
C ASN A 277 -9.01 14.95 7.05
N LEU A 278 -9.91 14.46 6.22
CA LEU A 278 -11.13 13.79 6.68
C LEU A 278 -10.85 12.52 7.49
N HIS A 279 -9.67 11.96 7.34
CA HIS A 279 -9.24 10.77 8.08
C HIS A 279 -8.79 11.06 9.52
N THR A 280 -8.21 12.23 9.76
CA THR A 280 -7.47 12.47 11.00
C THR A 280 -8.19 13.38 11.99
N HIS A 281 -9.40 13.87 11.67
CA HIS A 281 -10.17 14.84 12.46
C HIS A 281 -9.39 16.10 12.91
N THR A 282 -8.14 16.26 12.44
CA THR A 282 -7.29 17.41 12.76
C THR A 282 -7.39 18.44 11.65
N VAL A 283 -8.10 19.54 11.93
CA VAL A 283 -8.21 20.71 11.05
C VAL A 283 -6.94 21.54 11.22
N ASP A 284 -5.83 21.08 10.66
CA ASP A 284 -4.63 21.90 10.56
C ASP A 284 -4.58 22.48 9.13
N LYS A 285 -4.95 23.74 8.99
CA LYS A 285 -5.13 24.40 7.69
C LYS A 285 -3.81 24.66 6.95
N ASP A 286 -2.70 24.58 7.66
CA ASP A 286 -1.38 25.03 7.17
C ASP A 286 -0.45 23.87 6.80
N LYS A 287 -0.83 22.63 7.08
CA LYS A 287 0.00 21.46 6.76
C LYS A 287 -0.20 21.00 5.33
N ARG A 288 0.88 20.99 4.57
CA ARG A 288 0.95 20.41 3.23
C ARG A 288 1.22 18.90 3.32
N TYR A 289 0.69 18.18 2.38
CA TYR A 289 0.96 16.77 2.24
C TYR A 289 2.14 16.55 1.30
N CYS A 290 3.15 15.83 1.76
CA CYS A 290 4.25 15.43 0.90
C CYS A 290 3.91 14.11 0.19
N PRO A 291 3.80 14.09 -1.15
CA PRO A 291 3.49 12.87 -1.87
C PRO A 291 4.61 11.82 -1.80
N ILE A 292 5.86 12.24 -1.57
CA ILE A 292 7.02 11.34 -1.49
C ILE A 292 7.02 10.56 -0.19
N CYS A 293 7.00 11.27 0.94
CA CYS A 293 7.06 10.62 2.25
C CYS A 293 5.68 10.32 2.87
N GLN A 294 4.60 10.74 2.20
CA GLN A 294 3.21 10.56 2.61
C GLN A 294 2.89 11.13 4.01
N LYS A 295 3.70 12.09 4.45
CA LYS A 295 3.54 12.76 5.74
C LYS A 295 3.01 14.17 5.54
N LYS A 296 2.33 14.67 6.57
CA LYS A 296 2.00 16.09 6.66
C LYS A 296 3.28 16.85 7.03
N LEU A 297 3.56 17.90 6.28
CA LEU A 297 4.66 18.83 6.54
C LEU A 297 4.14 20.03 7.32
#